data_6182b18d661632624bc90931fbae683b
#
_entry.id   6182b18d661632624bc90931fbae683b
#
_cell.length_a   1.000
_cell.length_b   1.000
_cell.length_c   1.000
_cell.angle_alpha   90.00
_cell.angle_beta   90.00
_cell.angle_gamma   90.00
#
_symmetry.space_group_name_H-M   'P 1'
#
loop_
_entity.id
_entity.type
_entity.pdbx_description
1 polymer ?
#
loop_
_entity_poly.entity_id
_entity_poly.type
_entity_poly.pdbx_seq_one_letter_code
_entity_poly.pdbx_strand_id
1 'polypeptide(L)'
;MGIFKAAAIQMRSGKEPGRNAVEFEALVREAAGRGAAYVQTPEMTGAIIRDKADRATAFRPEDSDQIVASARRLSAELGIFLHVGSTAILRDDGKIANRAFLFAPDGALAARYDKIHMFDVDLDNGESWRESATYEPGGEALVADIGMAKLGFAICYDLRFPALFRAEALAGAEVLTVPAAFTRQTGQAHWHVLLRARAIENGAFVIAAAQGGQHEDGRETFGHSLIVDPWGKILAEADHDEPGVIVAEIDTAQSAEARKKIPNLRNAREFSVASVSAFEPAALRGAAS
;
A
#
# COMPACT_ATOMS: atom_id res chain seq x y z
N MET A 1 -6.16 -22.25 3.88
CA MET A 1 -6.95 -21.78 2.72
C MET A 1 -8.30 -21.32 3.24
N GLY A 2 -8.66 -20.09 3.07
CA GLY A 2 -9.87 -19.51 3.62
C GLY A 2 -10.63 -18.67 2.59
N ILE A 3 -11.95 -18.64 2.76
CA ILE A 3 -12.82 -17.68 2.09
C ILE A 3 -13.21 -16.65 3.14
N PHE A 4 -13.01 -15.37 2.84
CA PHE A 4 -13.36 -14.27 3.74
C PHE A 4 -13.70 -13.01 2.96
N LYS A 5 -14.45 -12.10 3.56
CA LYS A 5 -14.66 -10.78 2.99
C LYS A 5 -13.55 -9.84 3.44
N ALA A 6 -12.95 -9.15 2.47
CA ALA A 6 -11.99 -8.07 2.69
C ALA A 6 -12.61 -6.73 2.31
N ALA A 7 -12.31 -5.69 3.08
CA ALA A 7 -12.70 -4.32 2.76
C ALA A 7 -11.47 -3.45 2.54
N ALA A 8 -11.54 -2.55 1.54
CA ALA A 8 -10.65 -1.42 1.40
C ALA A 8 -11.44 -0.13 1.65
N ILE A 9 -10.92 0.69 2.54
CA ILE A 9 -11.49 1.97 2.91
C ILE A 9 -10.84 3.08 2.08
N GLN A 10 -11.64 3.93 1.47
CA GLN A 10 -11.19 5.18 0.88
C GLN A 10 -11.43 6.31 1.86
N MET A 11 -10.41 7.15 2.09
CA MET A 11 -10.50 8.29 3.00
C MET A 11 -10.07 9.58 2.30
N ARG A 12 -10.39 10.71 2.96
CA ARG A 12 -9.86 12.03 2.63
C ARG A 12 -9.30 12.66 3.90
N SER A 13 -8.20 12.08 4.40
CA SER A 13 -7.59 12.54 5.65
C SER A 13 -7.17 14.00 5.56
N GLY A 14 -7.55 14.78 6.56
CA GLY A 14 -7.13 16.17 6.73
C GLY A 14 -5.86 16.30 7.57
N LYS A 15 -5.61 17.51 8.08
CA LYS A 15 -4.45 17.81 8.94
C LYS A 15 -4.66 17.41 10.41
N GLU A 16 -5.90 17.28 10.87
CA GLU A 16 -6.28 17.07 12.27
C GLU A 16 -6.46 15.58 12.59
N PRO A 17 -5.50 14.93 13.31
CA PRO A 17 -5.60 13.48 13.58
C PRO A 17 -6.87 13.07 14.31
N GLY A 18 -7.39 13.91 15.22
CA GLY A 18 -8.61 13.62 15.95
C GLY A 18 -9.86 13.53 15.07
N ARG A 19 -9.97 14.40 14.05
CA ARG A 19 -11.08 14.36 13.07
C ARG A 19 -10.95 13.12 12.18
N ASN A 20 -9.73 12.84 11.73
CA ASN A 20 -9.46 11.66 10.90
C ASN A 20 -9.75 10.36 11.67
N ALA A 21 -9.47 10.32 12.98
CA ALA A 21 -9.80 9.18 13.85
C ALA A 21 -11.31 8.94 13.92
N VAL A 22 -12.13 9.98 13.99
CA VAL A 22 -13.60 9.84 13.99
C VAL A 22 -14.11 9.25 12.67
N GLU A 23 -13.63 9.75 11.54
CA GLU A 23 -13.98 9.23 10.21
C GLU A 23 -13.49 7.79 10.02
N PHE A 24 -12.23 7.52 10.41
CA PHE A 24 -11.65 6.19 10.41
C PHE A 24 -12.52 5.19 11.18
N GLU A 25 -12.94 5.52 12.41
CA GLU A 25 -13.79 4.64 13.23
C GLU A 25 -15.14 4.37 12.56
N ALA A 26 -15.77 5.38 11.98
CA ALA A 26 -17.06 5.23 11.30
C ALA A 26 -16.96 4.28 10.10
N LEU A 27 -15.93 4.47 9.25
CA LEU A 27 -15.72 3.66 8.05
C LEU A 27 -15.30 2.21 8.39
N VAL A 28 -14.48 2.02 9.45
CA VAL A 28 -14.13 0.68 9.92
C VAL A 28 -15.38 -0.08 10.43
N ARG A 29 -16.26 0.60 11.19
CA ARG A 29 -17.53 0.01 11.64
C ARG A 29 -18.45 -0.33 10.48
N GLU A 30 -18.53 0.53 9.46
CA GLU A 30 -19.27 0.24 8.23
C GLU A 30 -18.72 -1.02 7.54
N ALA A 31 -17.39 -1.10 7.36
CA ALA A 31 -16.75 -2.26 6.73
C ALA A 31 -17.05 -3.56 7.48
N ALA A 32 -16.92 -3.56 8.81
CA ALA A 32 -17.26 -4.70 9.66
C ALA A 32 -18.75 -5.05 9.60
N GLY A 33 -19.64 -4.05 9.61
CA GLY A 33 -21.08 -4.23 9.45
C GLY A 33 -21.49 -4.85 8.11
N ARG A 34 -20.65 -4.70 7.06
CA ARG A 34 -20.81 -5.36 5.76
C ARG A 34 -20.21 -6.78 5.73
N GLY A 35 -19.71 -7.25 6.88
CA GLY A 35 -19.21 -8.61 7.10
C GLY A 35 -17.73 -8.79 6.71
N ALA A 36 -16.94 -7.73 6.62
CA ALA A 36 -15.51 -7.84 6.38
C ALA A 36 -14.79 -8.41 7.61
N ALA A 37 -14.03 -9.49 7.42
CA ALA A 37 -13.14 -10.06 8.43
C ALA A 37 -11.73 -9.45 8.39
N TYR A 38 -11.37 -8.83 7.29
CA TYR A 38 -10.16 -8.03 7.08
C TYR A 38 -10.51 -6.65 6.52
N VAL A 39 -9.99 -5.61 7.16
CA VAL A 39 -10.24 -4.22 6.76
C VAL A 39 -8.90 -3.50 6.60
N GLN A 40 -8.71 -2.85 5.46
CA GLN A 40 -7.53 -2.02 5.18
C GLN A 40 -7.91 -0.55 5.02
N THR A 41 -7.15 0.35 5.66
CA THR A 41 -7.24 1.79 5.43
C THR A 41 -6.10 2.29 4.54
N PRO A 42 -6.14 3.53 4.03
CA PRO A 42 -5.12 4.03 3.12
C PRO A 42 -3.81 4.42 3.82
N GLU A 43 -2.81 4.80 3.03
CA GLU A 43 -1.61 5.49 3.50
C GLU A 43 -1.98 6.81 4.18
N MET A 44 -1.26 7.19 5.24
CA MET A 44 -1.47 8.43 5.99
C MET A 44 -2.90 8.58 6.55
N THR A 45 -3.46 7.49 7.05
CA THR A 45 -4.77 7.48 7.71
C THR A 45 -4.86 8.54 8.81
N GLY A 46 -3.78 8.75 9.58
CA GLY A 46 -3.76 9.68 10.71
C GLY A 46 -3.77 11.14 10.32
N ALA A 47 -2.99 11.54 9.33
CA ALA A 47 -2.95 12.92 8.84
C ALA A 47 -2.18 13.04 7.52
N ILE A 48 -2.65 13.93 6.64
CA ILE A 48 -1.93 14.36 5.45
C ILE A 48 -1.46 15.80 5.65
N ILE A 49 -0.13 15.98 5.82
CA ILE A 49 0.45 17.27 6.20
C ILE A 49 1.73 17.55 5.41
N ARG A 50 1.75 18.68 4.72
CA ARG A 50 2.91 19.16 3.96
C ARG A 50 3.82 20.07 4.80
N ASP A 51 3.25 20.90 5.65
CA ASP A 51 3.99 21.88 6.45
C ASP A 51 4.73 21.22 7.62
N LYS A 52 6.01 21.60 7.84
CA LYS A 52 6.84 21.04 8.91
C LYS A 52 6.35 21.40 10.31
N ALA A 53 5.79 22.62 10.49
CA ALA A 53 5.31 23.07 11.79
C ALA A 53 4.04 22.28 12.19
N ASP A 54 3.13 22.05 11.24
CA ASP A 54 1.92 21.24 11.46
C ASP A 54 2.29 19.77 11.80
N ARG A 55 3.31 19.20 11.13
CA ARG A 55 3.79 17.83 11.45
C ARG A 55 4.26 17.70 12.89
N ALA A 56 5.00 18.67 13.40
CA ALA A 56 5.52 18.65 14.78
C ALA A 56 4.40 18.59 15.84
N THR A 57 3.23 19.14 15.51
CA THR A 57 2.06 19.13 16.39
C THR A 57 1.15 17.92 16.19
N ALA A 58 1.17 17.27 15.03
CA ALA A 58 0.29 16.16 14.68
C ALA A 58 0.93 14.77 14.91
N PHE A 59 2.22 14.61 14.56
CA PHE A 59 2.88 13.31 14.61
C PHE A 59 3.27 12.94 16.04
N ARG A 60 3.06 11.69 16.41
CA ARG A 60 3.23 11.16 17.76
C ARG A 60 4.05 9.85 17.73
N PRO A 61 4.68 9.49 18.88
CA PRO A 61 5.12 8.12 19.10
C PRO A 61 3.96 7.14 19.00
N GLU A 62 4.28 5.89 18.67
CA GLU A 62 3.29 4.82 18.46
C GLU A 62 2.30 4.67 19.62
N ASP A 63 2.81 4.72 20.86
CA ASP A 63 2.00 4.53 22.09
C ASP A 63 1.01 5.66 22.34
N SER A 64 1.17 6.81 21.72
CA SER A 64 0.30 7.98 21.86
C SER A 64 -0.39 8.40 20.54
N ASP A 65 -0.22 7.62 19.46
CA ASP A 65 -0.91 7.85 18.21
C ASP A 65 -2.40 7.44 18.31
N GLN A 66 -3.30 8.36 17.93
CA GLN A 66 -4.73 8.16 18.08
C GLN A 66 -5.28 7.07 17.14
N ILE A 67 -4.74 6.95 15.93
CA ILE A 67 -5.15 5.92 14.98
C ILE A 67 -4.73 4.55 15.47
N VAL A 68 -3.50 4.41 15.97
CA VAL A 68 -2.98 3.16 16.55
C VAL A 68 -3.84 2.72 17.73
N ALA A 69 -4.17 3.65 18.65
CA ALA A 69 -5.02 3.37 19.80
C ALA A 69 -6.44 2.96 19.39
N SER A 70 -7.06 3.69 18.46
CA SER A 70 -8.39 3.38 17.92
C SER A 70 -8.40 2.06 17.17
N ALA A 71 -7.38 1.76 16.36
CA ALA A 71 -7.28 0.51 15.60
C ALA A 71 -7.19 -0.70 16.54
N ARG A 72 -6.37 -0.63 17.58
CA ARG A 72 -6.27 -1.67 18.61
C ARG A 72 -7.63 -1.96 19.26
N ARG A 73 -8.33 -0.90 19.65
CA ARG A 73 -9.64 -1.02 20.29
C ARG A 73 -10.68 -1.58 19.32
N LEU A 74 -10.77 -1.05 18.10
CA LEU A 74 -11.76 -1.47 17.11
C LEU A 74 -11.57 -2.90 16.63
N SER A 75 -10.32 -3.34 16.42
CA SER A 75 -10.04 -4.73 16.04
C SER A 75 -10.56 -5.71 17.09
N ALA A 76 -10.34 -5.43 18.37
CA ALA A 76 -10.86 -6.24 19.47
C ALA A 76 -12.39 -6.17 19.60
N GLU A 77 -12.96 -4.98 19.49
CA GLU A 77 -14.40 -4.77 19.63
C GLU A 77 -15.20 -5.47 18.51
N LEU A 78 -14.68 -5.40 17.28
CA LEU A 78 -15.37 -5.90 16.09
C LEU A 78 -14.95 -7.32 15.69
N GLY A 79 -13.91 -7.87 16.31
CA GLY A 79 -13.41 -9.22 16.03
C GLY A 79 -12.81 -9.37 14.62
N ILE A 80 -12.14 -8.31 14.09
CA ILE A 80 -11.61 -8.25 12.73
C ILE A 80 -10.08 -8.08 12.70
N PHE A 81 -9.45 -8.52 11.64
CA PHE A 81 -8.10 -8.04 11.30
C PHE A 81 -8.21 -6.61 10.76
N LEU A 82 -7.54 -5.67 11.41
CA LEU A 82 -7.53 -4.26 11.02
C LEU A 82 -6.13 -3.83 10.61
N HIS A 83 -5.96 -3.56 9.33
CA HIS A 83 -4.73 -3.06 8.73
C HIS A 83 -4.82 -1.55 8.55
N VAL A 84 -4.19 -0.81 9.46
CA VAL A 84 -3.92 0.61 9.24
C VAL A 84 -2.88 0.71 8.15
N GLY A 85 -3.27 1.20 6.98
CA GLY A 85 -2.42 1.22 5.78
C GLY A 85 -1.14 2.00 5.97
N SER A 86 -1.19 3.15 6.64
CA SER A 86 -0.09 3.72 7.42
C SER A 86 -0.50 4.97 8.21
N THR A 87 0.34 5.36 9.14
CA THR A 87 0.37 6.68 9.79
C THR A 87 1.82 7.12 10.00
N ALA A 88 2.02 8.43 10.21
CA ALA A 88 3.34 8.99 10.46
C ALA A 88 3.69 8.81 11.95
N ILE A 89 4.71 8.02 12.25
CA ILE A 89 5.14 7.71 13.61
C ILE A 89 6.47 8.38 13.93
N LEU A 90 6.49 9.15 15.01
CA LEU A 90 7.72 9.67 15.58
C LEU A 90 8.44 8.54 16.32
N ARG A 91 9.66 8.22 15.89
CA ARG A 91 10.51 7.17 16.46
C ARG A 91 11.34 7.69 17.64
N ASP A 92 11.84 6.79 18.46
CA ASP A 92 12.70 7.13 19.63
C ASP A 92 14.00 7.83 19.23
N ASP A 93 14.49 7.59 18.00
CA ASP A 93 15.65 8.26 17.42
C ASP A 93 15.36 9.67 16.86
N GLY A 94 14.13 10.16 17.03
CA GLY A 94 13.67 11.47 16.54
C GLY A 94 13.34 11.53 15.05
N LYS A 95 13.49 10.41 14.32
CA LYS A 95 13.10 10.28 12.91
C LYS A 95 11.61 9.92 12.80
N ILE A 96 11.05 10.04 11.61
CA ILE A 96 9.64 9.73 11.35
C ILE A 96 9.57 8.52 10.41
N ALA A 97 8.75 7.53 10.78
CA ALA A 97 8.43 6.40 9.92
C ALA A 97 7.05 6.59 9.27
N ASN A 98 6.93 6.22 7.99
CA ASN A 98 5.66 5.97 7.33
C ASN A 98 5.32 4.50 7.58
N ARG A 99 4.53 4.24 8.65
CA ARG A 99 4.37 2.89 9.24
C ARG A 99 2.97 2.35 9.11
N ALA A 100 2.87 1.15 8.56
CA ALA A 100 1.66 0.33 8.59
C ALA A 100 1.59 -0.53 9.85
N PHE A 101 0.37 -0.84 10.28
CA PHE A 101 0.09 -1.69 11.43
C PHE A 101 -0.99 -2.71 11.09
N LEU A 102 -0.81 -3.95 11.52
CA LEU A 102 -1.83 -4.98 11.48
C LEU A 102 -2.22 -5.37 12.90
N PHE A 103 -3.48 -5.19 13.24
CA PHE A 103 -4.06 -5.65 14.51
C PHE A 103 -4.89 -6.92 14.28
N ALA A 104 -4.72 -7.89 15.18
CA ALA A 104 -5.50 -9.12 15.20
C ALA A 104 -6.88 -8.92 15.84
N PRO A 105 -7.82 -9.87 15.68
CA PRO A 105 -9.19 -9.76 16.21
C PRO A 105 -9.31 -9.65 17.74
N ASP A 106 -8.24 -9.86 18.47
CA ASP A 106 -8.16 -9.66 19.93
C ASP A 106 -7.54 -8.32 20.33
N GLY A 107 -7.20 -7.47 19.35
CA GLY A 107 -6.51 -6.20 19.56
C GLY A 107 -5.00 -6.29 19.67
N ALA A 108 -4.43 -7.50 19.60
CA ALA A 108 -2.98 -7.66 19.60
C ALA A 108 -2.36 -7.07 18.33
N LEU A 109 -1.21 -6.41 18.47
CA LEU A 109 -0.45 -5.96 17.33
C LEU A 109 0.27 -7.14 16.69
N ALA A 110 -0.18 -7.56 15.52
CA ALA A 110 0.35 -8.71 14.78
C ALA A 110 1.57 -8.36 13.93
N ALA A 111 1.61 -7.17 13.31
CA ALA A 111 2.71 -6.77 12.44
C ALA A 111 2.88 -5.25 12.34
N ARG A 112 4.11 -4.81 12.03
CA ARG A 112 4.49 -3.44 11.62
C ARG A 112 5.29 -3.52 10.34
N TYR A 113 5.08 -2.56 9.45
CA TYR A 113 5.88 -2.41 8.24
C TYR A 113 6.20 -0.94 8.02
N ASP A 114 7.48 -0.61 7.86
CA ASP A 114 7.92 0.72 7.48
C ASP A 114 8.14 0.76 5.98
N LYS A 115 7.54 1.76 5.30
CA LYS A 115 7.68 1.99 3.87
C LYS A 115 9.14 1.95 3.45
N ILE A 116 9.47 1.16 2.43
CA ILE A 116 10.86 0.97 1.98
C ILE A 116 11.24 2.06 0.98
N HIS A 117 10.40 2.35 -0.01
CA HIS A 117 10.75 3.25 -1.10
C HIS A 117 10.12 4.62 -0.92
N MET A 118 10.97 5.64 -0.82
CA MET A 118 10.56 7.03 -0.60
C MET A 118 10.20 7.72 -1.92
N PHE A 119 9.10 8.49 -1.90
CA PHE A 119 8.57 9.20 -3.07
C PHE A 119 9.31 10.51 -3.29
N ASP A 120 10.49 10.41 -3.92
CA ASP A 120 11.31 11.55 -4.34
C ASP A 120 11.19 11.70 -5.85
N VAL A 121 10.34 12.64 -6.29
CA VAL A 121 10.00 12.79 -7.70
C VAL A 121 9.80 14.26 -8.08
N ASP A 122 10.01 14.56 -9.35
CA ASP A 122 9.64 15.81 -10.00
C ASP A 122 8.63 15.46 -11.12
N LEU A 123 7.45 16.08 -11.09
CA LEU A 123 6.37 15.83 -12.05
C LEU A 123 6.25 17.00 -13.04
N ASP A 124 5.76 16.72 -14.25
CA ASP A 124 5.64 17.70 -15.34
C ASP A 124 4.70 18.87 -15.02
N ASN A 125 3.75 18.66 -14.10
CA ASN A 125 2.83 19.70 -13.62
C ASN A 125 3.48 20.68 -12.61
N GLY A 126 4.79 20.54 -12.33
CA GLY A 126 5.55 21.35 -11.38
C GLY A 126 5.48 20.85 -9.93
N GLU A 127 4.82 19.75 -9.66
CA GLU A 127 4.87 19.11 -8.34
C GLU A 127 6.24 18.48 -8.11
N SER A 128 6.85 18.81 -6.97
CA SER A 128 8.12 18.21 -6.51
C SER A 128 7.92 17.63 -5.12
N TRP A 129 8.30 16.39 -4.94
CA TRP A 129 8.19 15.64 -3.69
C TRP A 129 9.54 15.15 -3.24
N ARG A 130 9.81 15.23 -1.94
CA ARG A 130 11.03 14.74 -1.28
C ARG A 130 10.61 14.07 0.02
N GLU A 131 10.04 12.87 -0.09
CA GLU A 131 9.57 12.10 1.06
C GLU A 131 10.73 11.73 2.00
N SER A 132 11.91 11.41 1.43
CA SER A 132 13.13 11.09 2.19
C SER A 132 13.67 12.24 3.05
N ALA A 133 13.28 13.48 2.75
CA ALA A 133 13.62 14.62 3.61
C ALA A 133 12.87 14.63 4.95
N THR A 134 11.84 13.78 5.10
CA THR A 134 10.98 13.73 6.27
C THR A 134 10.93 12.34 6.90
N TYR A 135 10.84 11.31 6.08
CA TYR A 135 10.63 9.93 6.53
C TYR A 135 11.89 9.09 6.35
N GLU A 136 12.16 8.27 7.35
CA GLU A 136 13.22 7.25 7.30
C GLU A 136 12.69 6.01 6.59
N PRO A 137 13.38 5.47 5.56
CA PRO A 137 12.96 4.26 4.90
C PRO A 137 13.09 3.02 5.80
N GLY A 138 12.17 2.07 5.64
CA GLY A 138 12.31 0.70 6.13
C GLY A 138 13.36 -0.07 5.34
N GLY A 139 13.70 -1.27 5.82
CA GLY A 139 14.70 -2.13 5.18
C GLY A 139 14.27 -3.59 5.04
N GLU A 140 13.06 -3.94 5.47
CA GLU A 140 12.60 -5.33 5.52
C GLU A 140 11.25 -5.49 4.80
N ALA A 141 11.20 -6.40 3.83
CA ALA A 141 9.95 -6.88 3.26
C ALA A 141 9.22 -7.76 4.29
N LEU A 142 7.90 -7.67 4.36
CA LEU A 142 7.11 -8.34 5.37
C LEU A 142 6.02 -9.22 4.75
N VAL A 143 5.92 -10.46 5.23
CA VAL A 143 4.77 -11.34 4.99
C VAL A 143 4.21 -11.78 6.34
N ALA A 144 2.93 -11.47 6.60
CA ALA A 144 2.22 -11.86 7.82
C ALA A 144 1.17 -12.92 7.52
N ASP A 145 1.15 -14.00 8.31
CA ASP A 145 0.13 -15.04 8.25
C ASP A 145 -1.01 -14.69 9.23
N ILE A 146 -2.22 -14.48 8.69
CA ILE A 146 -3.42 -14.16 9.48
C ILE A 146 -4.35 -15.39 9.66
N GLY A 147 -3.87 -16.59 9.34
CA GLY A 147 -4.65 -17.82 9.39
C GLY A 147 -5.63 -17.99 8.20
N MET A 148 -6.21 -16.92 7.70
CA MET A 148 -7.07 -16.90 6.50
C MET A 148 -6.27 -16.72 5.21
N ALA A 149 -5.17 -15.98 5.26
CA ALA A 149 -4.28 -15.67 4.15
C ALA A 149 -2.89 -15.26 4.64
N LYS A 150 -1.90 -15.30 3.76
CA LYS A 150 -0.61 -14.64 3.94
C LYS A 150 -0.61 -13.31 3.21
N LEU A 151 -0.37 -12.22 3.94
CA LEU A 151 -0.38 -10.85 3.45
C LEU A 151 1.04 -10.37 3.18
N GLY A 152 1.33 -9.88 1.98
CA GLY A 152 2.53 -9.10 1.66
C GLY A 152 2.25 -7.61 1.89
N PHE A 153 3.24 -6.87 2.39
CA PHE A 153 3.08 -5.46 2.78
C PHE A 153 3.85 -4.53 1.86
N ALA A 154 3.14 -3.55 1.32
CA ALA A 154 3.72 -2.43 0.60
C ALA A 154 2.97 -1.16 0.97
N ILE A 155 3.56 0.01 0.75
CA ILE A 155 2.91 1.31 0.91
C ILE A 155 3.18 2.16 -0.33
N CYS A 156 2.12 2.52 -1.06
CA CYS A 156 2.07 3.56 -2.09
C CYS A 156 3.20 3.45 -3.14
N TYR A 157 4.28 4.20 -2.99
CA TYR A 157 5.40 4.22 -3.94
C TYR A 157 6.09 2.88 -4.11
N ASP A 158 6.02 1.99 -3.09
CA ASP A 158 6.49 0.60 -3.19
C ASP A 158 5.86 -0.13 -4.39
N LEU A 159 4.65 0.28 -4.81
CA LEU A 159 3.96 -0.29 -5.98
C LEU A 159 4.82 -0.26 -7.26
N ARG A 160 5.77 0.67 -7.37
CA ARG A 160 6.64 0.80 -8.56
C ARG A 160 7.82 -0.16 -8.55
N PHE A 161 8.01 -0.93 -7.49
CA PHE A 161 9.15 -1.82 -7.29
C PHE A 161 8.74 -3.30 -7.34
N PRO A 162 8.69 -3.92 -8.54
CA PRO A 162 8.20 -5.30 -8.70
C PRO A 162 8.99 -6.33 -7.90
N ALA A 163 10.26 -6.05 -7.60
CA ALA A 163 11.11 -6.95 -6.83
C ALA A 163 10.59 -7.21 -5.41
N LEU A 164 10.00 -6.20 -4.75
CA LEU A 164 9.38 -6.33 -3.44
C LEU A 164 8.24 -7.35 -3.48
N PHE A 165 7.26 -7.13 -4.35
CA PHE A 165 6.08 -8.00 -4.50
C PHE A 165 6.44 -9.42 -4.89
N ARG A 166 7.46 -9.56 -5.74
CA ARG A 166 7.98 -10.88 -6.10
C ARG A 166 8.61 -11.60 -4.91
N ALA A 167 9.39 -10.91 -4.09
CA ALA A 167 9.98 -11.46 -2.88
C ALA A 167 8.89 -11.93 -1.90
N GLU A 168 7.86 -11.12 -1.69
CA GLU A 168 6.71 -11.47 -0.85
C GLU A 168 5.93 -12.68 -1.39
N ALA A 169 5.69 -12.73 -2.71
CA ALA A 169 5.01 -13.86 -3.34
C ALA A 169 5.82 -15.16 -3.22
N LEU A 170 7.15 -15.09 -3.35
CA LEU A 170 8.05 -16.21 -3.13
C LEU A 170 8.09 -16.66 -1.67
N ALA A 171 7.92 -15.73 -0.72
CA ALA A 171 7.74 -16.01 0.71
C ALA A 171 6.33 -16.54 1.05
N GLY A 172 5.45 -16.64 0.05
CA GLY A 172 4.14 -17.28 0.15
C GLY A 172 2.97 -16.32 0.30
N ALA A 173 3.13 -15.01 0.13
CA ALA A 173 2.01 -14.07 0.17
C ALA A 173 0.95 -14.43 -0.89
N GLU A 174 -0.30 -14.51 -0.48
CA GLU A 174 -1.48 -14.80 -1.32
C GLU A 174 -2.28 -13.53 -1.60
N VAL A 175 -2.10 -12.51 -0.76
CA VAL A 175 -2.70 -11.18 -0.87
C VAL A 175 -1.59 -10.15 -0.72
N LEU A 176 -1.49 -9.22 -1.65
CA LEU A 176 -0.56 -8.10 -1.64
C LEU A 176 -1.32 -6.83 -1.24
N THR A 177 -0.88 -6.15 -0.21
CA THR A 177 -1.56 -4.97 0.32
C THR A 177 -0.87 -3.70 -0.17
N VAL A 178 -1.63 -2.73 -0.68
CA VAL A 178 -1.10 -1.49 -1.26
C VAL A 178 -1.93 -0.29 -0.81
N PRO A 179 -1.91 0.07 0.48
CA PRO A 179 -2.47 1.33 0.92
C PRO A 179 -1.71 2.51 0.30
N ALA A 180 -2.40 3.57 -0.14
CA ALA A 180 -1.77 4.63 -0.89
C ALA A 180 -2.41 6.01 -0.71
N ALA A 181 -1.59 7.05 -0.97
CA ALA A 181 -1.99 8.42 -1.24
C ALA A 181 -1.40 8.85 -2.59
N PHE A 182 -1.79 8.17 -3.66
CA PHE A 182 -1.27 8.38 -5.01
C PHE A 182 -1.68 9.75 -5.54
N THR A 183 -0.74 10.52 -6.11
CA THR A 183 -1.07 11.80 -6.73
C THR A 183 -2.06 11.59 -7.88
N ARG A 184 -2.95 12.55 -8.10
CA ARG A 184 -3.99 12.47 -9.14
C ARG A 184 -3.40 12.17 -10.52
N GLN A 185 -2.35 12.91 -10.93
CA GLN A 185 -1.72 12.75 -12.25
C GLN A 185 -1.18 11.33 -12.45
N THR A 186 -0.39 10.83 -11.52
CA THR A 186 0.21 9.50 -11.66
C THR A 186 -0.80 8.38 -11.42
N GLY A 187 -1.84 8.64 -10.62
CA GLY A 187 -2.93 7.71 -10.40
C GLY A 187 -3.72 7.42 -11.66
N GLN A 188 -4.14 8.46 -12.38
CA GLN A 188 -4.85 8.33 -13.66
C GLN A 188 -4.08 7.48 -14.67
N ALA A 189 -2.76 7.65 -14.73
CA ALA A 189 -1.93 6.96 -15.72
C ALA A 189 -1.52 5.54 -15.29
N HIS A 190 -1.29 5.29 -13.99
CA HIS A 190 -0.56 4.11 -13.54
C HIS A 190 -1.28 3.21 -12.54
N TRP A 191 -2.21 3.71 -11.74
CA TRP A 191 -2.78 3.02 -10.59
C TRP A 191 -3.35 1.66 -10.94
N HIS A 192 -4.33 1.61 -11.82
CA HIS A 192 -4.99 0.38 -12.23
C HIS A 192 -4.05 -0.60 -12.92
N VAL A 193 -3.20 -0.08 -13.82
CA VAL A 193 -2.28 -0.91 -14.60
C VAL A 193 -1.27 -1.59 -13.68
N LEU A 194 -0.66 -0.85 -12.75
CA LEU A 194 0.35 -1.40 -11.84
C LEU A 194 -0.26 -2.41 -10.86
N LEU A 195 -1.40 -2.12 -10.23
CA LEU A 195 -2.04 -3.05 -9.30
C LEU A 195 -2.44 -4.35 -9.97
N ARG A 196 -3.02 -4.28 -11.17
CA ARG A 196 -3.35 -5.47 -11.95
C ARG A 196 -2.11 -6.24 -12.38
N ALA A 197 -1.03 -5.54 -12.76
CA ALA A 197 0.24 -6.18 -13.07
C ALA A 197 0.80 -6.94 -11.84
N ARG A 198 0.79 -6.32 -10.64
CA ARG A 198 1.23 -6.99 -9.40
C ARG A 198 0.39 -8.24 -9.10
N ALA A 199 -0.91 -8.19 -9.31
CA ALA A 199 -1.77 -9.36 -9.13
C ALA A 199 -1.39 -10.50 -10.09
N ILE A 200 -1.28 -10.19 -11.39
CA ILE A 200 -1.03 -11.17 -12.46
C ILE A 200 0.35 -11.81 -12.34
N GLU A 201 1.40 -11.00 -12.21
CA GLU A 201 2.78 -11.48 -12.20
C GLU A 201 3.15 -12.30 -10.95
N ASN A 202 2.37 -12.12 -9.86
CA ASN A 202 2.57 -12.82 -8.60
C ASN A 202 1.52 -13.90 -8.33
N GLY A 203 0.47 -13.98 -9.15
CA GLY A 203 -0.66 -14.90 -8.94
C GLY A 203 -1.26 -14.71 -7.54
N ALA A 204 -1.50 -13.46 -7.15
CA ALA A 204 -1.97 -13.06 -5.82
C ALA A 204 -3.10 -12.04 -5.93
N PHE A 205 -3.97 -11.99 -4.92
CA PHE A 205 -4.91 -10.87 -4.78
C PHE A 205 -4.15 -9.58 -4.50
N VAL A 206 -4.76 -8.44 -4.85
CA VAL A 206 -4.29 -7.12 -4.43
C VAL A 206 -5.44 -6.41 -3.73
N ILE A 207 -5.18 -5.86 -2.53
CA ILE A 207 -6.09 -4.97 -1.81
C ILE A 207 -5.41 -3.61 -1.72
N ALA A 208 -6.04 -2.57 -2.26
CA ALA A 208 -5.45 -1.24 -2.39
C ALA A 208 -6.44 -0.17 -1.91
N ALA A 209 -6.34 0.17 -0.63
CA ALA A 209 -7.06 1.27 -0.02
C ALA A 209 -6.36 2.61 -0.35
N ALA A 210 -7.10 3.62 -0.77
CA ALA A 210 -6.53 4.87 -1.26
C ALA A 210 -7.11 6.11 -0.58
N GLN A 211 -6.26 7.14 -0.43
CA GLN A 211 -6.70 8.51 -0.19
C GLN A 211 -7.26 9.10 -1.47
N GLY A 212 -8.37 9.87 -1.39
CA GLY A 212 -9.05 10.43 -2.55
C GLY A 212 -9.39 11.91 -2.40
N GLY A 213 -9.34 12.64 -3.52
CA GLY A 213 -9.78 14.02 -3.63
C GLY A 213 -8.77 15.06 -3.16
N GLN A 214 -9.26 16.26 -2.89
CA GLN A 214 -8.45 17.40 -2.47
C GLN A 214 -8.35 17.45 -0.94
N HIS A 215 -7.11 17.46 -0.42
CA HIS A 215 -6.81 17.49 1.01
C HIS A 215 -6.59 18.91 1.52
N GLU A 216 -6.72 19.10 2.84
CA GLU A 216 -6.56 20.42 3.53
C GLU A 216 -5.16 21.03 3.35
N ASP A 217 -4.13 20.22 3.07
CA ASP A 217 -2.75 20.69 2.78
C ASP A 217 -2.53 21.11 1.32
N GLY A 218 -3.59 21.09 0.51
CA GLY A 218 -3.56 21.43 -0.91
C GLY A 218 -3.18 20.30 -1.85
N ARG A 219 -2.86 19.10 -1.34
CA ARG A 219 -2.56 17.90 -2.12
C ARG A 219 -3.83 17.35 -2.76
N GLU A 220 -3.71 16.82 -3.98
CA GLU A 220 -4.74 16.02 -4.61
C GLU A 220 -4.32 14.57 -4.76
N THR A 221 -5.19 13.65 -4.35
CA THR A 221 -4.98 12.21 -4.50
C THR A 221 -6.05 11.58 -5.38
N PHE A 222 -5.69 10.43 -5.98
CA PHE A 222 -6.49 9.86 -7.06
C PHE A 222 -7.74 9.13 -6.56
N GLY A 223 -7.73 8.57 -5.34
CA GLY A 223 -8.79 7.68 -4.87
C GLY A 223 -8.76 6.33 -5.57
N HIS A 224 -9.91 5.86 -6.03
CA HIS A 224 -10.06 4.62 -6.77
C HIS A 224 -9.50 3.41 -6.00
N SER A 225 -9.87 3.29 -4.71
CA SER A 225 -9.58 2.08 -3.94
C SER A 225 -10.09 0.86 -4.68
N LEU A 226 -9.30 -0.20 -4.77
CA LEU A 226 -9.73 -1.39 -5.52
C LEU A 226 -9.22 -2.70 -4.92
N ILE A 227 -9.94 -3.79 -5.26
CA ILE A 227 -9.58 -5.16 -4.93
C ILE A 227 -9.49 -5.95 -6.23
N VAL A 228 -8.37 -6.64 -6.45
CA VAL A 228 -8.06 -7.34 -7.71
C VAL A 228 -7.79 -8.81 -7.40
N ASP A 229 -8.30 -9.72 -8.26
CA ASP A 229 -8.04 -11.15 -8.16
C ASP A 229 -6.67 -11.54 -8.77
N PRO A 230 -6.19 -12.79 -8.56
CA PRO A 230 -4.90 -13.25 -9.09
C PRO A 230 -4.83 -13.30 -10.63
N TRP A 231 -5.95 -13.12 -11.32
CA TRP A 231 -6.02 -13.07 -12.79
C TRP A 231 -6.04 -11.63 -13.33
N GLY A 232 -6.00 -10.64 -12.43
CA GLY A 232 -6.03 -9.21 -12.77
C GLY A 232 -7.43 -8.66 -12.99
N LYS A 233 -8.49 -9.41 -12.62
CA LYS A 233 -9.87 -8.91 -12.64
C LYS A 233 -10.13 -8.04 -11.43
N ILE A 234 -10.70 -6.87 -11.63
CA ILE A 234 -11.19 -6.00 -10.56
C ILE A 234 -12.46 -6.63 -9.98
N LEU A 235 -12.44 -6.95 -8.68
CA LEU A 235 -13.55 -7.52 -7.95
C LEU A 235 -14.46 -6.45 -7.33
N ALA A 236 -13.84 -5.36 -6.86
CA ALA A 236 -14.53 -4.19 -6.32
C ALA A 236 -13.66 -2.95 -6.55
N GLU A 237 -14.29 -1.82 -6.81
CA GLU A 237 -13.66 -0.52 -7.02
C GLU A 237 -14.54 0.60 -6.48
N ALA A 238 -13.92 1.62 -5.84
CA ALA A 238 -14.51 2.93 -5.69
C ALA A 238 -14.17 3.73 -6.96
N ASP A 239 -15.13 3.87 -7.87
CA ASP A 239 -14.95 4.53 -9.17
C ASP A 239 -14.92 6.07 -9.08
N HIS A 240 -14.56 6.58 -7.90
CA HIS A 240 -14.55 8.00 -7.53
C HIS A 240 -13.45 8.29 -6.51
N ASP A 241 -13.32 9.57 -6.13
CA ASP A 241 -12.34 10.04 -5.14
C ASP A 241 -12.97 10.45 -3.77
N GLU A 242 -14.28 10.19 -3.57
CA GLU A 242 -14.97 10.44 -2.31
C GLU A 242 -14.71 9.33 -1.27
N PRO A 243 -14.75 9.63 0.04
CA PRO A 243 -14.65 8.61 1.09
C PRO A 243 -15.72 7.51 0.97
N GLY A 244 -15.37 6.30 1.37
CA GLY A 244 -16.29 5.18 1.33
C GLY A 244 -15.62 3.82 1.57
N VAL A 245 -16.41 2.76 1.45
CA VAL A 245 -15.99 1.39 1.71
C VAL A 245 -16.33 0.51 0.51
N ILE A 246 -15.36 -0.23 0.00
CA ILE A 246 -15.58 -1.32 -0.95
C ILE A 246 -15.31 -2.66 -0.28
N VAL A 247 -16.05 -3.70 -0.68
CA VAL A 247 -15.93 -5.05 -0.11
C VAL A 247 -15.91 -6.07 -1.23
N ALA A 248 -15.02 -7.06 -1.14
CA ALA A 248 -14.99 -8.23 -2.00
C ALA A 248 -14.74 -9.51 -1.20
N GLU A 249 -15.17 -10.63 -1.75
CA GLU A 249 -14.83 -11.95 -1.24
C GLU A 249 -13.44 -12.36 -1.79
N ILE A 250 -12.59 -12.85 -0.89
CA ILE A 250 -11.26 -13.38 -1.18
C ILE A 250 -11.31 -14.88 -0.94
N ASP A 251 -11.06 -15.66 -1.99
CA ASP A 251 -10.84 -17.11 -1.91
C ASP A 251 -9.36 -17.40 -2.23
N THR A 252 -8.55 -17.66 -1.22
CA THR A 252 -7.11 -17.87 -1.37
C THR A 252 -6.75 -19.09 -2.24
N ALA A 253 -7.69 -20.03 -2.45
CA ALA A 253 -7.49 -21.13 -3.38
C ALA A 253 -7.21 -20.64 -4.82
N GLN A 254 -7.77 -19.48 -5.21
CA GLN A 254 -7.56 -18.90 -6.52
C GLN A 254 -6.10 -18.48 -6.77
N SER A 255 -5.35 -18.05 -5.72
CA SER A 255 -3.91 -17.79 -5.83
C SER A 255 -3.14 -19.06 -6.16
N ALA A 256 -3.44 -20.16 -5.47
CA ALA A 256 -2.81 -21.44 -5.73
C ALA A 256 -3.13 -21.94 -7.16
N GLU A 257 -4.38 -21.81 -7.59
CA GLU A 257 -4.79 -22.17 -8.96
C GLU A 257 -4.11 -21.32 -10.04
N ALA A 258 -4.04 -19.99 -9.84
CA ALA A 258 -3.38 -19.09 -10.77
C ALA A 258 -1.90 -19.46 -10.92
N ARG A 259 -1.20 -19.70 -9.81
CA ARG A 259 0.21 -20.13 -9.77
C ARG A 259 0.44 -21.51 -10.34
N LYS A 260 -0.57 -22.41 -10.27
CA LYS A 260 -0.51 -23.72 -10.92
C LYS A 260 -0.66 -23.61 -12.43
N LYS A 261 -1.61 -22.76 -12.91
CA LYS A 261 -1.86 -22.54 -14.34
C LYS A 261 -0.70 -21.81 -15.02
N ILE A 262 -0.17 -20.77 -14.37
CA ILE A 262 0.95 -19.96 -14.87
C ILE A 262 2.04 -19.93 -13.78
N PRO A 263 2.94 -20.93 -13.76
CA PRO A 263 3.93 -21.08 -12.67
C PRO A 263 5.17 -20.18 -12.87
N ASN A 264 4.98 -18.92 -13.22
CA ASN A 264 6.03 -17.97 -13.54
C ASN A 264 7.01 -17.72 -12.36
N LEU A 265 6.54 -17.83 -11.11
CA LEU A 265 7.42 -17.73 -9.93
C LEU A 265 8.45 -18.87 -9.90
N ARG A 266 8.03 -20.10 -10.23
CA ARG A 266 8.92 -21.28 -10.29
C ARG A 266 9.74 -21.35 -11.57
N ASN A 267 9.23 -20.80 -12.67
CA ASN A 267 9.89 -20.83 -13.98
C ASN A 267 10.95 -19.73 -14.13
N ALA A 268 11.13 -18.88 -13.11
CA ALA A 268 12.16 -17.86 -13.12
C ALA A 268 13.55 -18.48 -13.33
N ARG A 269 14.37 -17.82 -14.11
CA ARG A 269 15.76 -18.18 -14.38
C ARG A 269 16.67 -17.02 -13.99
N GLU A 270 17.84 -17.33 -13.48
CA GLU A 270 18.92 -16.36 -13.40
C GLU A 270 19.42 -16.04 -14.82
N PHE A 271 19.77 -14.80 -15.06
CA PHE A 271 20.30 -14.34 -16.34
C PHE A 271 21.30 -13.22 -16.13
N SER A 272 22.21 -13.09 -17.08
CA SER A 272 23.10 -11.94 -17.19
C SER A 272 22.61 -10.99 -18.27
N VAL A 273 22.95 -9.71 -18.14
CA VAL A 273 22.68 -8.69 -19.16
C VAL A 273 23.92 -8.46 -19.98
N ALA A 274 23.85 -8.73 -21.31
CA ALA A 274 24.87 -8.33 -22.26
C ALA A 274 24.47 -7.02 -22.93
N SER A 275 25.37 -6.04 -22.97
CA SER A 275 25.17 -4.80 -23.70
C SER A 275 25.99 -4.87 -24.99
N VAL A 276 25.35 -4.66 -26.14
CA VAL A 276 26.00 -4.63 -27.46
C VAL A 276 25.75 -3.26 -28.06
N SER A 277 26.84 -2.56 -28.46
CA SER A 277 26.75 -1.36 -29.28
C SER A 277 26.88 -1.72 -30.75
N ALA A 278 25.85 -1.50 -31.53
CA ALA A 278 25.90 -1.61 -32.99
C ALA A 278 26.46 -0.32 -33.65
N PHE A 279 26.77 0.68 -32.85
CA PHE A 279 27.25 1.97 -33.31
C PHE A 279 28.75 2.09 -33.00
N GLU A 280 29.63 2.01 -34.03
CA GLU A 280 31.01 2.43 -33.95
C GLU A 280 31.09 3.92 -34.40
N PRO A 281 31.64 4.84 -33.55
CA PRO A 281 31.90 6.19 -34.01
C PRO A 281 32.81 6.20 -35.24
N ALA A 282 32.44 6.99 -36.25
CA ALA A 282 33.18 7.06 -37.53
C ALA A 282 34.68 7.46 -37.39
N ALA A 283 35.09 7.95 -36.22
CA ALA A 283 36.48 8.34 -35.95
C ALA A 283 37.47 7.16 -35.86
N LEU A 284 37.05 5.93 -35.74
CA LEU A 284 37.95 4.77 -35.71
C LEU A 284 38.15 4.08 -37.07
N ARG A 285 37.45 4.51 -38.11
CA ARG A 285 37.61 3.97 -39.48
C ARG A 285 38.72 4.63 -40.29
N GLY A 286 39.39 5.65 -39.76
CA GLY A 286 40.41 6.42 -40.49
C GLY A 286 41.87 6.18 -40.10
N ALA A 287 42.17 5.22 -39.22
CA ALA A 287 43.53 4.96 -38.74
C ALA A 287 44.15 3.65 -39.25
N ALA A 288 43.60 3.05 -40.28
CA ALA A 288 44.16 1.86 -40.94
C ALA A 288 44.36 2.15 -42.44
N SER A 289 45.41 2.93 -42.78
CA SER A 289 46.00 2.99 -44.11
C SER A 289 47.50 3.25 -43.98
#